data_a1ee85faa731de800d6c391907c46301
#
_entry.id   a1ee85faa731de800d6c391907c46301
#
_cell.length_a   1.000
_cell.length_b   1.000
_cell.length_c   1.000
_cell.angle_alpha   90.00
_cell.angle_beta   90.00
_cell.angle_gamma   90.00
#
_symmetry.space_group_name_H-M   'P 1'
#
loop_
_entity.id
_entity.type
_entity.pdbx_description
1 polymer ?
#
loop_
_entity_poly.entity_id
_entity_poly.type
_entity_poly.pdbx_seq_one_letter_code
_entity_poly.pdbx_strand_id
1 'polypeptide(L)'
;MKNGKRIAALLGVAALLVIFCLPMFFALKGDFSQGAFMASLYTVLFAAIMGYVIWMVFRLVNKKKNEEDKHMIKNIVFDVGLVLVEFNWQTYLDSFHFEKEKRDRIAKATFQSEVWDERDRGLLEEEDYIRKFQALAPEYADDIRRVIERSTECIVKMDYAETWTKYLKSQGYHLYILSNYSRYMLDGTKQNEMPFLKYMDGVIFSCDVKQMKPDAEIYRTLLGRFGLKAEETLFIDDRKENCKGAESQGIHALQFRDLKQAAK
;
A
#
# COMPACT_ATOMS: atom_id res chain seq x y z
N MET A 1 17.34 -18.54 18.30
CA MET A 1 18.29 -18.30 17.20
C MET A 1 19.40 -17.25 17.45
N LYS A 2 19.24 -16.25 18.34
CA LYS A 2 20.30 -15.24 18.61
C LYS A 2 21.58 -15.79 19.31
N ASN A 3 21.46 -16.81 20.16
CA ASN A 3 22.61 -17.33 20.93
C ASN A 3 23.57 -18.20 20.09
N GLY A 4 23.09 -18.95 19.12
CA GLY A 4 23.96 -19.77 18.24
C GLY A 4 24.91 -18.93 17.38
N LYS A 5 24.46 -17.77 16.89
CA LYS A 5 25.30 -16.85 16.11
C LYS A 5 26.39 -16.18 16.96
N ARG A 6 26.11 -15.88 18.24
CA ARG A 6 27.09 -15.32 19.19
C ARG A 6 28.16 -16.33 19.56
N ILE A 7 27.78 -17.60 19.77
CA ILE A 7 28.72 -18.69 20.07
C ILE A 7 29.63 -18.96 18.86
N ALA A 8 29.09 -19.01 17.63
CA ALA A 8 29.88 -19.17 16.42
C ALA A 8 30.89 -18.02 16.21
N ALA A 9 30.48 -16.77 16.48
CA ALA A 9 31.36 -15.60 16.39
C ALA A 9 32.51 -15.66 17.45
N LEU A 10 32.21 -16.07 18.69
CA LEU A 10 33.22 -16.24 19.76
C LEU A 10 34.20 -17.36 19.40
N LEU A 11 33.74 -18.48 18.85
CA LEU A 11 34.62 -19.56 18.41
C LEU A 11 35.54 -19.11 17.27
N GLY A 12 35.02 -18.31 16.33
CA GLY A 12 35.82 -17.72 15.26
C GLY A 12 36.91 -16.79 15.75
N VAL A 13 36.60 -15.93 16.73
CA VAL A 13 37.60 -15.03 17.37
C VAL A 13 38.67 -15.84 18.13
N ALA A 14 38.26 -16.87 18.85
CA ALA A 14 39.21 -17.74 19.57
C ALA A 14 40.16 -18.48 18.60
N ALA A 15 39.63 -19.01 17.46
CA ALA A 15 40.45 -19.65 16.42
C ALA A 15 41.46 -18.66 15.79
N LEU A 16 41.05 -17.41 15.52
CA LEU A 16 41.93 -16.37 15.00
C LEU A 16 43.04 -16.03 15.97
N LEU A 17 42.73 -15.92 17.27
CA LEU A 17 43.75 -15.67 18.30
C LEU A 17 44.79 -16.78 18.39
N VAL A 18 44.38 -18.07 18.30
CA VAL A 18 45.30 -19.20 18.28
C VAL A 18 46.20 -19.12 17.05
N ILE A 19 45.66 -18.86 15.84
CA ILE A 19 46.43 -18.73 14.60
C ILE A 19 47.43 -17.56 14.69
N PHE A 20 47.05 -16.44 15.28
CA PHE A 20 47.92 -15.27 15.45
C PHE A 20 49.07 -15.49 16.43
N CYS A 21 48.89 -16.36 17.46
CA CYS A 21 49.92 -16.67 18.45
C CYS A 21 50.92 -17.75 17.93
N LEU A 22 50.61 -18.49 16.89
CA LEU A 22 51.48 -19.54 16.36
C LEU A 22 52.91 -19.05 15.98
N PRO A 23 53.12 -17.98 15.21
CA PRO A 23 54.46 -17.47 14.90
C PRO A 23 55.26 -17.06 16.15
N MET A 24 54.56 -16.44 17.11
CA MET A 24 55.19 -16.01 18.35
C MET A 24 55.61 -17.19 19.21
N PHE A 25 54.83 -18.26 19.25
CA PHE A 25 55.17 -19.53 19.95
C PHE A 25 56.43 -20.19 19.35
N PHE A 26 56.53 -20.29 18.02
CA PHE A 26 57.71 -20.83 17.34
C PHE A 26 58.95 -19.95 17.52
N ALA A 27 58.79 -18.63 17.53
CA ALA A 27 59.87 -17.69 17.80
C ALA A 27 60.43 -17.81 19.23
N LEU A 28 59.56 -18.01 20.23
CA LEU A 28 59.97 -18.13 21.66
C LEU A 28 60.63 -19.50 21.99
N LYS A 29 60.29 -20.56 21.26
CA LYS A 29 60.84 -21.88 21.49
C LYS A 29 62.28 -22.07 20.98
N GLY A 30 62.81 -21.10 20.24
CA GLY A 30 64.16 -21.17 19.68
C GLY A 30 64.34 -22.21 18.58
N ASP A 31 63.28 -22.86 18.13
CA ASP A 31 63.25 -23.86 17.09
C ASP A 31 63.14 -23.16 15.71
N PHE A 32 64.23 -22.46 15.38
CA PHE A 32 64.36 -21.78 14.09
C PHE A 32 64.63 -22.76 12.93
N SER A 33 63.82 -23.80 12.78
CA SER A 33 63.72 -24.41 11.46
C SER A 33 63.02 -23.33 10.54
N GLN A 34 63.79 -22.80 9.59
CA GLN A 34 63.30 -21.77 8.66
C GLN A 34 61.95 -22.11 8.06
N GLY A 35 61.62 -23.41 7.91
CA GLY A 35 60.35 -23.90 7.38
C GLY A 35 59.17 -23.71 8.32
N ALA A 36 59.29 -23.97 9.63
CA ALA A 36 58.17 -23.86 10.59
C ALA A 36 57.77 -22.38 10.85
N PHE A 37 58.78 -21.52 10.95
CA PHE A 37 58.54 -20.06 11.13
C PHE A 37 57.88 -19.46 9.90
N MET A 38 58.36 -19.75 8.69
CA MET A 38 57.78 -19.27 7.46
C MET A 38 56.36 -19.81 7.23
N ALA A 39 56.10 -21.10 7.52
CA ALA A 39 54.76 -21.66 7.45
C ALA A 39 53.77 -20.96 8.38
N SER A 40 54.17 -20.63 9.63
CA SER A 40 53.31 -19.88 10.56
C SER A 40 53.02 -18.46 10.09
N LEU A 41 54.00 -17.78 9.48
CA LEU A 41 53.86 -16.46 8.93
C LEU A 41 52.87 -16.45 7.73
N TYR A 42 52.98 -17.41 6.81
CA TYR A 42 52.07 -17.55 5.71
C TYR A 42 50.63 -17.87 6.18
N THR A 43 50.49 -18.67 7.26
CA THR A 43 49.18 -18.99 7.83
C THR A 43 48.48 -17.74 8.35
N VAL A 44 49.21 -16.83 9.06
CA VAL A 44 48.69 -15.57 9.55
C VAL A 44 48.28 -14.66 8.40
N LEU A 45 49.14 -14.53 7.37
CA LEU A 45 48.85 -13.71 6.18
C LEU A 45 47.64 -14.23 5.45
N PHE A 46 47.53 -15.57 5.22
CA PHE A 46 46.41 -16.20 4.56
C PHE A 46 45.10 -16.01 5.37
N ALA A 47 45.14 -16.20 6.67
CA ALA A 47 43.97 -15.96 7.55
C ALA A 47 43.47 -14.52 7.50
N ALA A 48 44.41 -13.55 7.46
CA ALA A 48 44.06 -12.13 7.34
C ALA A 48 43.39 -11.82 5.99
N ILE A 49 43.96 -12.34 4.88
CA ILE A 49 43.40 -12.17 3.53
C ILE A 49 42.01 -12.83 3.45
N MET A 50 41.87 -14.06 3.94
CA MET A 50 40.60 -14.79 3.93
C MET A 50 39.55 -14.09 4.81
N GLY A 51 39.91 -13.58 5.97
CA GLY A 51 39.05 -12.79 6.83
C GLY A 51 38.54 -11.53 6.15
N TYR A 52 39.44 -10.83 5.43
CA TYR A 52 39.04 -9.65 4.63
C TYR A 52 38.09 -10.01 3.48
N VAL A 53 38.37 -11.09 2.75
CA VAL A 53 37.51 -11.57 1.65
C VAL A 53 36.12 -11.98 2.18
N ILE A 54 36.06 -12.73 3.28
CA ILE A 54 34.79 -13.12 3.92
C ILE A 54 34.01 -11.87 4.35
N TRP A 55 34.68 -10.90 4.99
CA TRP A 55 34.05 -9.65 5.39
C TRP A 55 33.52 -8.86 4.19
N MET A 56 34.30 -8.79 3.11
CA MET A 56 33.91 -8.11 1.87
C MET A 56 32.69 -8.77 1.21
N VAL A 57 32.69 -10.09 1.11
CA VAL A 57 31.55 -10.87 0.59
C VAL A 57 30.31 -10.65 1.46
N PHE A 58 30.46 -10.71 2.78
CA PHE A 58 29.35 -10.48 3.72
C PHE A 58 28.78 -9.05 3.58
N ARG A 59 29.66 -8.06 3.41
CA ARG A 59 29.28 -6.66 3.16
C ARG A 59 28.51 -6.50 1.83
N LEU A 60 28.97 -7.15 0.76
CA LEU A 60 28.33 -7.09 -0.55
C LEU A 60 26.95 -7.78 -0.55
N VAL A 61 26.85 -8.95 0.08
CA VAL A 61 25.57 -9.68 0.22
C VAL A 61 24.57 -8.89 1.04
N ASN A 62 25.01 -8.31 2.16
CA ASN A 62 24.13 -7.47 3.00
C ASN A 62 23.73 -6.17 2.28
N LYS A 63 24.63 -5.57 1.49
CA LYS A 63 24.30 -4.38 0.70
C LYS A 63 23.23 -4.71 -0.34
N LYS A 64 23.39 -5.83 -1.07
CA LYS A 64 22.39 -6.27 -2.06
C LYS A 64 21.04 -6.58 -1.42
N LYS A 65 21.03 -7.30 -0.29
CA LYS A 65 19.82 -7.59 0.47
C LYS A 65 19.13 -6.31 0.98
N ASN A 66 19.88 -5.33 1.47
CA ASN A 66 19.33 -4.05 1.92
C ASN A 66 18.77 -3.22 0.76
N GLU A 67 19.33 -3.33 -0.44
CA GLU A 67 18.81 -2.67 -1.64
C GLU A 67 17.55 -3.38 -2.15
N GLU A 68 17.48 -4.70 -2.11
CA GLU A 68 16.28 -5.49 -2.44
C GLU A 68 15.15 -5.23 -1.43
N ASP A 69 15.43 -5.19 -0.12
CA ASP A 69 14.46 -4.87 0.94
C ASP A 69 13.94 -3.41 0.81
N LYS A 70 14.74 -2.50 0.27
CA LYS A 70 14.39 -1.09 0.10
C LYS A 70 13.38 -0.85 -1.04
N HIS A 71 13.28 -1.76 -2.00
CA HIS A 71 12.35 -1.69 -3.14
C HIS A 71 11.16 -2.64 -3.01
N MET A 72 11.03 -3.33 -1.87
CA MET A 72 9.94 -4.28 -1.67
C MET A 72 8.68 -3.55 -1.19
N ILE A 73 7.57 -3.75 -1.91
CA ILE A 73 6.26 -3.27 -1.49
C ILE A 73 5.87 -3.97 -0.18
N LYS A 74 5.50 -3.18 0.82
CA LYS A 74 5.02 -3.62 2.13
C LYS A 74 3.60 -3.19 2.40
N ASN A 75 3.19 -2.07 1.81
CA ASN A 75 1.91 -1.44 2.03
C ASN A 75 1.10 -1.45 0.73
N ILE A 76 -0.14 -1.91 0.80
CA ILE A 76 -1.08 -1.86 -0.31
C ILE A 76 -2.23 -0.94 0.09
N VAL A 77 -2.48 0.06 -0.71
CA VAL A 77 -3.55 1.04 -0.52
C VAL A 77 -4.58 0.84 -1.63
N PHE A 78 -5.82 0.63 -1.26
CA PHE A 78 -6.91 0.42 -2.21
C PHE A 78 -7.80 1.65 -2.31
N ASP A 79 -8.23 1.97 -3.52
CA ASP A 79 -9.52 2.60 -3.70
C ASP A 79 -10.65 1.61 -3.37
N VAL A 80 -11.85 2.11 -3.13
CA VAL A 80 -13.04 1.31 -2.85
C VAL A 80 -13.88 1.14 -4.12
N GLY A 81 -14.29 2.24 -4.74
CA GLY A 81 -15.15 2.22 -5.93
C GLY A 81 -14.49 1.52 -7.11
N LEU A 82 -15.20 0.63 -7.77
CA LEU A 82 -14.74 -0.16 -8.94
C LEU A 82 -13.48 -1.01 -8.71
N VAL A 83 -12.96 -1.04 -7.46
CA VAL A 83 -11.85 -1.90 -7.04
C VAL A 83 -12.31 -2.96 -6.04
N LEU A 84 -13.03 -2.58 -4.99
CA LEU A 84 -13.54 -3.49 -3.94
C LEU A 84 -15.06 -3.53 -3.87
N VAL A 85 -15.74 -2.52 -4.42
CA VAL A 85 -17.19 -2.49 -4.61
C VAL A 85 -17.53 -2.08 -6.02
N GLU A 86 -18.66 -2.55 -6.53
CA GLU A 86 -19.27 -2.06 -7.76
C GLU A 86 -19.98 -0.73 -7.48
N PHE A 87 -20.01 0.13 -8.50
CA PHE A 87 -20.77 1.38 -8.49
C PHE A 87 -21.71 1.36 -9.70
N ASN A 88 -22.83 0.65 -9.56
CA ASN A 88 -23.76 0.33 -10.64
C ASN A 88 -24.90 1.37 -10.76
N TRP A 89 -24.55 2.66 -10.79
CA TRP A 89 -25.53 3.73 -10.82
C TRP A 89 -26.46 3.66 -12.05
N GLN A 90 -26.00 3.12 -13.18
CA GLN A 90 -26.82 2.97 -14.38
C GLN A 90 -27.97 1.99 -14.14
N THR A 91 -27.65 0.78 -13.68
CA THR A 91 -28.65 -0.26 -13.36
C THR A 91 -29.56 0.20 -12.22
N TYR A 92 -28.98 0.87 -11.23
CA TYR A 92 -29.74 1.48 -10.13
C TYR A 92 -30.76 2.51 -10.67
N LEU A 93 -30.34 3.42 -11.55
CA LEU A 93 -31.23 4.43 -12.12
C LEU A 93 -32.29 3.81 -13.03
N ASP A 94 -31.99 2.71 -13.73
CA ASP A 94 -32.95 1.94 -14.53
C ASP A 94 -34.08 1.33 -13.68
N SER A 95 -33.82 1.03 -12.41
CA SER A 95 -34.84 0.47 -11.50
C SER A 95 -36.00 1.44 -11.19
N PHE A 96 -35.82 2.73 -11.47
CA PHE A 96 -36.90 3.72 -11.33
C PHE A 96 -37.86 3.75 -12.52
N HIS A 97 -37.55 3.05 -13.60
CA HIS A 97 -38.40 2.95 -14.83
C HIS A 97 -38.76 4.32 -15.43
N PHE A 98 -37.83 5.29 -15.34
CA PHE A 98 -38.01 6.58 -15.96
C PHE A 98 -37.97 6.46 -17.50
N GLU A 99 -38.76 7.31 -18.19
CA GLU A 99 -38.62 7.53 -19.64
C GLU A 99 -37.16 7.96 -19.94
N LYS A 100 -36.66 7.55 -21.11
CA LYS A 100 -35.25 7.72 -21.48
C LYS A 100 -34.75 9.17 -21.30
N GLU A 101 -35.49 10.13 -21.79
CA GLU A 101 -35.11 11.54 -21.72
C GLU A 101 -35.01 12.02 -20.28
N LYS A 102 -35.96 11.68 -19.42
CA LYS A 102 -35.98 11.99 -18.00
C LYS A 102 -34.80 11.31 -17.28
N ARG A 103 -34.58 10.00 -17.55
CA ARG A 103 -33.48 9.23 -17.01
C ARG A 103 -32.11 9.88 -17.30
N ASP A 104 -31.90 10.22 -18.58
CA ASP A 104 -30.63 10.82 -19.02
C ASP A 104 -30.42 12.21 -18.41
N ARG A 105 -31.51 12.97 -18.23
CA ARG A 105 -31.46 14.28 -17.59
C ARG A 105 -31.14 14.19 -16.10
N ILE A 106 -31.77 13.24 -15.38
CA ILE A 106 -31.47 12.96 -13.97
C ILE A 106 -30.03 12.45 -13.81
N ALA A 107 -29.56 11.53 -14.67
CA ALA A 107 -28.17 11.05 -14.63
C ALA A 107 -27.16 12.20 -14.74
N LYS A 108 -27.38 13.14 -15.67
CA LYS A 108 -26.54 14.33 -15.83
C LYS A 108 -26.58 15.27 -14.62
N ALA A 109 -27.74 15.39 -14.00
CA ALA A 109 -27.91 16.25 -12.83
C ALA A 109 -27.38 15.63 -11.53
N THR A 110 -27.15 14.30 -11.49
CA THR A 110 -26.71 13.56 -10.30
C THR A 110 -25.33 12.94 -10.51
N PHE A 111 -25.24 11.68 -10.88
CA PHE A 111 -24.01 10.86 -10.95
C PHE A 111 -22.94 11.38 -11.93
N GLN A 112 -23.32 12.17 -12.92
CA GLN A 112 -22.42 12.74 -13.93
C GLN A 112 -22.14 14.25 -13.72
N SER A 113 -22.58 14.81 -12.61
CA SER A 113 -22.40 16.23 -12.31
C SER A 113 -21.15 16.46 -11.45
N GLU A 114 -20.60 17.68 -11.53
CA GLU A 114 -19.53 18.12 -10.61
C GLU A 114 -19.96 18.14 -9.14
N VAL A 115 -21.27 18.25 -8.88
CA VAL A 115 -21.85 18.20 -7.53
C VAL A 115 -21.62 16.83 -6.89
N TRP A 116 -21.58 15.74 -7.69
CA TRP A 116 -21.27 14.42 -7.20
C TRP A 116 -19.84 14.33 -6.64
N ASP A 117 -18.88 14.84 -7.41
CA ASP A 117 -17.47 14.89 -6.95
C ASP A 117 -17.31 15.81 -5.73
N GLU A 118 -18.01 16.98 -5.72
CA GLU A 118 -18.00 17.89 -4.59
C GLU A 118 -18.57 17.26 -3.30
N ARG A 119 -19.63 16.43 -3.44
CA ARG A 119 -20.25 15.68 -2.34
C ARG A 119 -19.26 14.72 -1.68
N ASP A 120 -18.38 14.10 -2.46
CA ASP A 120 -17.35 13.20 -1.92
C ASP A 120 -16.31 13.95 -1.06
N ARG A 121 -16.11 15.24 -1.28
CA ARG A 121 -15.29 16.08 -0.39
C ARG A 121 -15.97 16.33 0.96
N GLY A 122 -17.30 16.32 1.00
CA GLY A 122 -18.08 16.43 2.23
C GLY A 122 -17.99 17.79 2.94
N LEU A 123 -17.96 18.88 2.19
CA LEU A 123 -17.90 20.24 2.75
C LEU A 123 -19.25 20.77 3.22
N LEU A 124 -20.35 20.21 2.71
CA LEU A 124 -21.71 20.60 3.03
C LEU A 124 -22.47 19.41 3.65
N GLU A 125 -23.61 19.71 4.25
CA GLU A 125 -24.55 18.70 4.71
C GLU A 125 -25.28 18.06 3.52
N GLU A 126 -25.76 16.84 3.68
CA GLU A 126 -26.40 16.07 2.60
C GLU A 126 -27.59 16.81 1.97
N GLU A 127 -28.40 17.47 2.78
CA GLU A 127 -29.56 18.25 2.30
C GLU A 127 -29.16 19.43 1.39
N ASP A 128 -27.97 20.03 1.61
CA ASP A 128 -27.46 21.07 0.74
C ASP A 128 -27.02 20.51 -0.62
N TYR A 129 -26.42 19.32 -0.63
CA TYR A 129 -26.10 18.63 -1.88
C TYR A 129 -27.36 18.23 -2.64
N ILE A 130 -28.40 17.71 -1.97
CA ILE A 130 -29.69 17.42 -2.61
C ILE A 130 -30.25 18.66 -3.29
N ARG A 131 -30.24 19.82 -2.63
CA ARG A 131 -30.66 21.10 -3.23
C ARG A 131 -29.83 21.49 -4.46
N LYS A 132 -28.51 21.27 -4.40
CA LYS A 132 -27.63 21.52 -5.56
C LYS A 132 -27.98 20.62 -6.73
N PHE A 133 -28.18 19.31 -6.50
CA PHE A 133 -28.62 18.37 -7.56
C PHE A 133 -29.97 18.78 -8.16
N GLN A 134 -30.93 19.14 -7.31
CA GLN A 134 -32.26 19.60 -7.76
C GLN A 134 -32.17 20.87 -8.60
N ALA A 135 -31.28 21.79 -8.28
CA ALA A 135 -31.07 23.01 -9.05
C ALA A 135 -30.53 22.75 -10.46
N LEU A 136 -29.84 21.62 -10.70
CA LEU A 136 -29.37 21.23 -12.04
C LEU A 136 -30.49 20.74 -12.97
N ALA A 137 -31.61 20.21 -12.43
CA ALA A 137 -32.76 19.80 -13.19
C ALA A 137 -34.05 20.01 -12.36
N PRO A 138 -34.48 21.26 -12.17
CA PRO A 138 -35.57 21.61 -11.27
C PRO A 138 -36.91 21.00 -11.69
N GLU A 139 -37.08 20.69 -12.98
CA GLU A 139 -38.24 19.98 -13.52
C GLU A 139 -38.42 18.56 -12.98
N TYR A 140 -37.37 17.98 -12.41
CA TYR A 140 -37.34 16.63 -11.81
C TYR A 140 -36.88 16.63 -10.35
N ALA A 141 -37.07 17.71 -9.64
CA ALA A 141 -36.55 17.91 -8.28
C ALA A 141 -36.93 16.78 -7.30
N ASP A 142 -38.19 16.35 -7.29
CA ASP A 142 -38.67 15.28 -6.41
C ASP A 142 -38.07 13.92 -6.76
N ASP A 143 -37.90 13.65 -8.06
CA ASP A 143 -37.29 12.40 -8.51
C ASP A 143 -35.78 12.38 -8.19
N ILE A 144 -35.08 13.51 -8.33
CA ILE A 144 -33.68 13.66 -7.96
C ILE A 144 -33.50 13.38 -6.45
N ARG A 145 -34.35 13.95 -5.59
CA ARG A 145 -34.34 13.67 -4.16
C ARG A 145 -34.47 12.18 -3.90
N ARG A 146 -35.45 11.50 -4.47
CA ARG A 146 -35.63 10.04 -4.30
C ARG A 146 -34.42 9.24 -4.78
N VAL A 147 -33.80 9.64 -5.90
CA VAL A 147 -32.60 9.00 -6.45
C VAL A 147 -31.41 9.18 -5.51
N ILE A 148 -31.21 10.35 -4.95
CA ILE A 148 -30.08 10.62 -4.03
C ILE A 148 -30.29 9.93 -2.68
N GLU A 149 -31.47 10.00 -2.09
CA GLU A 149 -31.81 9.36 -0.81
C GLU A 149 -31.68 7.82 -0.85
N ARG A 150 -31.77 7.19 -2.00
CA ARG A 150 -31.57 5.76 -2.18
C ARG A 150 -30.25 5.41 -2.87
N SER A 151 -29.36 6.38 -3.07
CA SER A 151 -28.14 6.18 -3.86
C SER A 151 -27.18 5.13 -3.30
N THR A 152 -27.29 4.77 -2.02
CA THR A 152 -26.52 3.67 -1.41
C THR A 152 -26.81 2.31 -2.07
N GLU A 153 -27.98 2.13 -2.70
CA GLU A 153 -28.37 0.91 -3.40
C GLU A 153 -27.53 0.66 -4.68
N CYS A 154 -26.82 1.66 -5.19
CA CYS A 154 -25.94 1.48 -6.35
C CYS A 154 -24.56 0.89 -5.98
N ILE A 155 -24.27 0.71 -4.70
CA ILE A 155 -23.04 0.10 -4.20
C ILE A 155 -23.30 -1.37 -3.87
N VAL A 156 -22.48 -2.24 -4.46
CA VAL A 156 -22.54 -3.69 -4.21
C VAL A 156 -21.13 -4.20 -4.00
N LYS A 157 -20.91 -4.98 -2.95
CA LYS A 157 -19.60 -5.60 -2.72
C LYS A 157 -19.19 -6.50 -3.87
N MET A 158 -17.93 -6.46 -4.26
CA MET A 158 -17.38 -7.44 -5.20
C MET A 158 -17.11 -8.78 -4.49
N ASP A 159 -17.48 -9.90 -5.12
CA ASP A 159 -17.35 -11.25 -4.53
C ASP A 159 -15.93 -11.57 -4.07
N TYR A 160 -14.93 -11.04 -4.75
CA TYR A 160 -13.52 -11.29 -4.44
C TYR A 160 -12.94 -10.36 -3.36
N ALA A 161 -13.58 -9.24 -3.05
CA ALA A 161 -12.96 -8.16 -2.27
C ALA A 161 -12.48 -8.65 -0.88
N GLU A 162 -13.33 -9.38 -0.17
CA GLU A 162 -12.97 -9.91 1.14
C GLU A 162 -11.90 -11.01 1.06
N THR A 163 -12.01 -11.93 0.11
CA THR A 163 -11.04 -13.03 -0.04
C THR A 163 -9.68 -12.52 -0.48
N TRP A 164 -9.63 -11.53 -1.37
CA TRP A 164 -8.40 -10.92 -1.85
C TRP A 164 -7.68 -10.16 -0.73
N THR A 165 -8.38 -9.30 0.00
CA THR A 165 -7.79 -8.55 1.11
C THR A 165 -7.32 -9.45 2.24
N LYS A 166 -8.10 -10.51 2.59
CA LYS A 166 -7.70 -11.54 3.54
C LYS A 166 -6.42 -12.27 3.09
N TYR A 167 -6.34 -12.65 1.82
CA TYR A 167 -5.16 -13.30 1.24
C TYR A 167 -3.92 -12.39 1.35
N LEU A 168 -3.99 -11.14 0.90
CA LEU A 168 -2.87 -10.21 0.97
C LEU A 168 -2.42 -9.96 2.42
N LYS A 169 -3.37 -9.87 3.35
CA LYS A 169 -3.07 -9.76 4.78
C LYS A 169 -2.31 -10.98 5.28
N SER A 170 -2.67 -12.18 4.84
CA SER A 170 -2.00 -13.45 5.21
C SER A 170 -0.57 -13.55 4.63
N GLN A 171 -0.28 -12.84 3.53
CA GLN A 171 1.06 -12.72 2.95
C GLN A 171 1.95 -11.71 3.67
N GLY A 172 1.43 -11.02 4.69
CA GLY A 172 2.19 -10.08 5.53
C GLY A 172 2.16 -8.62 5.05
N TYR A 173 1.34 -8.28 4.05
CA TYR A 173 1.15 -6.90 3.63
C TYR A 173 0.35 -6.11 4.67
N HIS A 174 0.68 -4.82 4.81
CA HIS A 174 -0.17 -3.84 5.47
C HIS A 174 -1.17 -3.28 4.46
N LEU A 175 -2.45 -3.25 4.84
CA LEU A 175 -3.54 -2.88 3.94
C LEU A 175 -4.21 -1.59 4.39
N TYR A 176 -4.46 -0.70 3.44
CA TYR A 176 -5.06 0.61 3.70
C TYR A 176 -6.14 0.93 2.67
N ILE A 177 -7.05 1.83 3.03
CA ILE A 177 -8.02 2.44 2.12
C ILE A 177 -7.68 3.91 1.93
N LEU A 178 -7.78 4.38 0.67
CA LEU A 178 -7.79 5.78 0.28
C LEU A 178 -8.84 5.99 -0.80
N SER A 179 -10.02 6.50 -0.45
CA SER A 179 -11.15 6.58 -1.37
C SER A 179 -11.86 7.92 -1.31
N ASN A 180 -12.25 8.42 -2.50
CA ASN A 180 -13.21 9.51 -2.61
C ASN A 180 -14.59 8.93 -2.33
N TYR A 181 -15.22 9.36 -1.22
CA TYR A 181 -16.47 8.76 -0.75
C TYR A 181 -17.23 9.73 0.13
N SER A 182 -18.49 10.00 -0.20
CA SER A 182 -19.30 10.91 0.60
C SER A 182 -19.72 10.31 1.94
N ARG A 183 -19.97 11.17 2.92
CA ARG A 183 -20.41 10.73 4.25
C ARG A 183 -21.69 9.90 4.20
N TYR A 184 -22.68 10.36 3.46
CA TYR A 184 -23.97 9.67 3.32
C TYR A 184 -23.80 8.25 2.74
N MET A 185 -23.03 8.14 1.65
CA MET A 185 -22.76 6.85 1.03
C MET A 185 -21.99 5.91 1.99
N LEU A 186 -21.00 6.43 2.70
CA LEU A 186 -20.20 5.66 3.64
C LEU A 186 -21.04 5.10 4.79
N ASP A 187 -21.86 5.93 5.41
CA ASP A 187 -22.68 5.53 6.54
C ASP A 187 -23.73 4.47 6.14
N GLY A 188 -24.26 4.57 4.91
CA GLY A 188 -25.25 3.62 4.39
C GLY A 188 -24.67 2.29 3.88
N THR A 189 -23.40 2.24 3.48
CA THR A 189 -22.81 1.04 2.83
C THR A 189 -21.77 0.31 3.67
N LYS A 190 -21.13 0.99 4.61
CA LYS A 190 -19.99 0.49 5.38
C LYS A 190 -20.23 -0.87 6.03
N GLN A 191 -21.39 -1.11 6.62
CA GLN A 191 -21.67 -2.32 7.38
C GLN A 191 -21.90 -3.54 6.47
N ASN A 192 -22.61 -3.36 5.37
CA ASN A 192 -23.08 -4.46 4.53
C ASN A 192 -22.18 -4.70 3.32
N GLU A 193 -21.64 -3.62 2.72
CA GLU A 193 -20.93 -3.70 1.44
C GLU A 193 -19.41 -3.66 1.59
N MET A 194 -18.88 -3.42 2.80
CA MET A 194 -17.43 -3.31 3.02
C MET A 194 -16.87 -4.30 4.05
N PRO A 195 -17.14 -5.62 3.95
CA PRO A 195 -16.65 -6.62 4.91
C PRO A 195 -15.12 -6.72 4.94
N PHE A 196 -14.43 -6.23 3.90
CA PHE A 196 -12.98 -6.17 3.79
C PHE A 196 -12.33 -5.16 4.76
N LEU A 197 -13.08 -4.20 5.30
CA LEU A 197 -12.54 -3.17 6.21
C LEU A 197 -11.90 -3.78 7.46
N LYS A 198 -12.35 -4.94 7.92
CA LYS A 198 -11.77 -5.64 9.09
C LYS A 198 -10.31 -6.11 8.87
N TYR A 199 -9.83 -6.13 7.64
CA TYR A 199 -8.45 -6.50 7.30
C TYR A 199 -7.54 -5.28 7.12
N MET A 200 -8.09 -4.05 7.17
CA MET A 200 -7.35 -2.81 6.96
C MET A 200 -6.64 -2.36 8.23
N ASP A 201 -5.38 -1.95 8.09
CA ASP A 201 -4.59 -1.33 9.16
C ASP A 201 -4.93 0.16 9.32
N GLY A 202 -5.51 0.77 8.28
CA GLY A 202 -5.97 2.15 8.32
C GLY A 202 -6.85 2.50 7.14
N VAL A 203 -7.70 3.51 7.33
CA VAL A 203 -8.64 3.98 6.31
C VAL A 203 -8.65 5.51 6.25
N ILE A 204 -8.73 6.05 5.03
CA ILE A 204 -9.00 7.45 4.76
C ILE A 204 -10.10 7.53 3.71
N PHE A 205 -11.20 8.16 4.08
CA PHE A 205 -12.24 8.60 3.16
C PHE A 205 -12.15 10.12 2.99
N SER A 206 -12.34 10.62 1.78
CA SER A 206 -12.25 12.04 1.44
C SER A 206 -13.13 12.91 2.32
N CYS A 207 -14.35 12.45 2.63
CA CYS A 207 -15.28 13.15 3.49
C CYS A 207 -14.80 13.33 4.93
N ASP A 208 -13.86 12.48 5.43
CA ASP A 208 -13.29 12.62 6.77
C ASP A 208 -12.21 13.69 6.84
N VAL A 209 -11.42 13.82 5.76
CA VAL A 209 -10.25 14.70 5.72
C VAL A 209 -10.48 15.97 4.90
N LYS A 210 -11.62 16.07 4.18
CA LYS A 210 -11.99 17.18 3.28
C LYS A 210 -11.00 17.38 2.12
N GLN A 211 -10.29 16.31 1.76
CA GLN A 211 -9.30 16.24 0.70
C GLN A 211 -9.70 15.16 -0.28
N MET A 212 -9.35 15.32 -1.55
CA MET A 212 -9.75 14.38 -2.61
C MET A 212 -8.57 13.93 -3.46
N LYS A 213 -8.61 12.71 -3.95
CA LYS A 213 -7.81 12.26 -5.09
C LYS A 213 -8.30 13.01 -6.35
N PRO A 214 -7.41 13.44 -7.24
CA PRO A 214 -5.97 13.22 -7.31
C PRO A 214 -5.11 14.30 -6.64
N ASP A 215 -5.64 15.15 -5.77
CA ASP A 215 -4.89 16.21 -5.12
C ASP A 215 -3.75 15.63 -4.26
N ALA A 216 -2.55 16.21 -4.35
CA ALA A 216 -1.36 15.74 -3.66
C ALA A 216 -1.52 15.66 -2.12
N GLU A 217 -2.41 16.48 -1.57
CA GLU A 217 -2.61 16.63 -0.13
C GLU A 217 -3.13 15.34 0.51
N ILE A 218 -4.09 14.64 -0.13
CA ILE A 218 -4.67 13.42 0.43
C ILE A 218 -3.65 12.28 0.52
N TYR A 219 -2.73 12.18 -0.46
CA TYR A 219 -1.66 11.18 -0.44
C TYR A 219 -0.62 11.50 0.64
N ARG A 220 -0.27 12.78 0.84
CA ARG A 220 0.59 13.20 1.96
C ARG A 220 -0.05 12.94 3.30
N THR A 221 -1.37 13.16 3.42
CA THR A 221 -2.14 12.81 4.62
C THR A 221 -2.10 11.31 4.89
N LEU A 222 -2.23 10.46 3.87
CA LEU A 222 -2.11 9.01 3.98
C LEU A 222 -0.73 8.60 4.51
N LEU A 223 0.33 9.05 3.82
CA LEU A 223 1.71 8.74 4.20
C LEU A 223 2.04 9.20 5.62
N GLY A 224 1.67 10.43 5.96
CA GLY A 224 1.95 11.02 7.27
C GLY A 224 1.15 10.38 8.41
N ARG A 225 -0.15 10.10 8.20
CA ARG A 225 -1.03 9.54 9.24
C ARG A 225 -0.62 8.14 9.66
N PHE A 226 -0.18 7.31 8.71
CA PHE A 226 0.19 5.92 8.97
C PHE A 226 1.69 5.67 8.96
N GLY A 227 2.53 6.71 8.79
CA GLY A 227 3.98 6.58 8.78
C GLY A 227 4.51 5.75 7.62
N LEU A 228 3.84 5.80 6.44
CA LEU A 228 4.19 4.99 5.28
C LEU A 228 5.35 5.63 4.52
N LYS A 229 6.22 4.79 3.97
CA LYS A 229 7.21 5.20 2.99
C LYS A 229 6.62 5.04 1.59
N ALA A 230 6.69 6.10 0.80
CA ALA A 230 6.10 6.12 -0.53
C ALA A 230 6.66 5.00 -1.42
N GLU A 231 7.98 4.78 -1.38
CA GLU A 231 8.70 3.75 -2.14
C GLU A 231 8.40 2.31 -1.72
N GLU A 232 7.77 2.09 -0.55
CA GLU A 232 7.33 0.79 -0.05
C GLU A 232 5.81 0.60 -0.20
N THR A 233 5.12 1.54 -0.87
CA THR A 233 3.65 1.60 -0.95
C THR A 233 3.17 1.46 -2.38
N LEU A 234 2.18 0.58 -2.61
CA LEU A 234 1.46 0.41 -3.87
C LEU A 234 0.02 0.90 -3.70
N PHE A 235 -0.39 1.83 -4.53
CA PHE A 235 -1.76 2.33 -4.62
C PHE A 235 -2.48 1.65 -5.80
N ILE A 236 -3.68 1.13 -5.57
CA ILE A 236 -4.51 0.42 -6.55
C ILE A 236 -5.82 1.20 -6.72
N ASP A 237 -6.05 1.74 -7.92
CA ASP A 237 -7.19 2.61 -8.23
C ASP A 237 -7.56 2.44 -9.71
N ASP A 238 -8.84 2.48 -10.05
CA ASP A 238 -9.32 2.33 -11.43
C ASP A 238 -9.08 3.58 -12.29
N ARG A 239 -8.98 4.77 -11.66
CA ARG A 239 -8.79 6.05 -12.33
C ARG A 239 -7.33 6.38 -12.54
N LYS A 240 -6.95 6.58 -13.80
CA LYS A 240 -5.58 6.92 -14.19
C LYS A 240 -5.07 8.23 -13.54
N GLU A 241 -5.97 9.20 -13.36
CA GLU A 241 -5.64 10.49 -12.75
C GLU A 241 -5.21 10.31 -11.29
N ASN A 242 -5.90 9.44 -10.55
CA ASN A 242 -5.57 9.12 -9.16
C ASN A 242 -4.22 8.39 -9.07
N CYS A 243 -3.96 7.43 -9.97
CA CYS A 243 -2.66 6.77 -10.06
C CYS A 243 -1.53 7.78 -10.29
N LYS A 244 -1.70 8.73 -11.23
CA LYS A 244 -0.71 9.79 -11.46
C LYS A 244 -0.53 10.71 -10.25
N GLY A 245 -1.62 11.02 -9.53
CA GLY A 245 -1.56 11.76 -8.27
C GLY A 245 -0.69 11.05 -7.23
N ALA A 246 -0.85 9.74 -7.05
CA ALA A 246 -0.05 8.92 -6.17
C ALA A 246 1.43 8.86 -6.60
N GLU A 247 1.70 8.63 -7.89
CA GLU A 247 3.05 8.62 -8.46
C GLU A 247 3.79 9.94 -8.26
N SER A 248 3.10 11.08 -8.33
CA SER A 248 3.68 12.41 -8.08
C SER A 248 4.19 12.57 -6.64
N GLN A 249 3.71 11.74 -5.70
CA GLN A 249 4.15 11.69 -4.30
C GLN A 249 5.14 10.54 -4.04
N GLY A 250 5.64 9.87 -5.10
CA GLY A 250 6.60 8.77 -5.01
C GLY A 250 5.99 7.42 -4.63
N ILE A 251 4.66 7.30 -4.59
CA ILE A 251 3.93 6.06 -4.34
C ILE A 251 3.87 5.29 -5.66
N HIS A 252 4.14 3.98 -5.64
CA HIS A 252 3.89 3.11 -6.80
C HIS A 252 2.39 3.01 -7.03
N ALA A 253 1.95 3.05 -8.29
CA ALA A 253 0.54 2.96 -8.60
C ALA A 253 0.24 1.88 -9.65
N LEU A 254 -0.89 1.20 -9.47
CA LEU A 254 -1.45 0.23 -10.39
C LEU A 254 -2.84 0.68 -10.80
N GLN A 255 -3.02 1.03 -12.08
CA GLN A 255 -4.36 1.26 -12.59
C GLN A 255 -5.11 -0.07 -12.65
N PHE A 256 -6.10 -0.22 -11.78
CA PHE A 256 -6.90 -1.44 -11.68
C PHE A 256 -7.82 -1.60 -12.90
N ARG A 257 -7.90 -2.81 -13.43
CA ARG A 257 -8.82 -3.22 -14.49
C ARG A 257 -9.65 -4.42 -14.07
N ASP A 258 -8.99 -5.38 -13.46
CA ASP A 258 -9.59 -6.60 -12.94
C ASP A 258 -8.62 -7.29 -11.95
N LEU A 259 -9.17 -8.22 -11.16
CA LEU A 259 -8.38 -8.98 -10.19
C LEU A 259 -7.25 -9.80 -10.83
N LYS A 260 -7.46 -10.34 -12.04
CA LYS A 260 -6.46 -11.17 -12.73
C LYS A 260 -5.22 -10.36 -13.12
N GLN A 261 -5.41 -9.09 -13.45
CA GLN A 261 -4.30 -8.17 -13.72
C GLN A 261 -3.55 -7.83 -12.41
N ALA A 262 -4.28 -7.51 -11.35
CA ALA A 262 -3.71 -7.07 -10.07
C ALA A 262 -3.01 -8.21 -9.29
N ALA A 263 -3.32 -9.46 -9.58
CA ALA A 263 -2.73 -10.65 -8.96
C ALA A 263 -1.43 -11.16 -9.64
N LYS A 264 -0.96 -10.48 -10.70
CA LYS A 264 0.30 -10.79 -11.39
C LYS A 264 1.46 -10.00 -10.83
#